data_de9cca96ed6e5f3fb4bd476aba9ef521
#
_entry.id   de9cca96ed6e5f3fb4bd476aba9ef521
#
_cell.length_a   1.000
_cell.length_b   1.000
_cell.length_c   1.000
_cell.angle_alpha   90.00
_cell.angle_beta   90.00
_cell.angle_gamma   90.00
#
_symmetry.space_group_name_H-M   'P 1'
#
loop_
_entity.id
_entity.type
_entity.pdbx_description
1 polymer ?
#
loop_
_entity_poly.entity_id
_entity_poly.type
_entity_poly.pdbx_seq_one_letter_code
_entity_poly.pdbx_strand_id
1 'polypeptide(L)'
;MGVVMSKRISSRGLSGLTRRGALCISAVAGITALPALHLRAMEPIPIALPNFIAGNPAVAELASSITEIITANLKRSGLFVPIDQAGFIEKITSFDAIPHYADWRAINAQALVTGRVARQPDGRIAAAFRLWDVVGGTQLGGQQYFSRPDNFRRIAHIISDQIYERLTGGKSYFETDAAP
;
A
#
# COMPACT_ATOMS: atom_id res chain seq x y z
N MET A 1 15.22 20.02 -60.72
CA MET A 1 15.05 21.47 -61.05
C MET A 1 14.81 22.12 -59.71
N GLY A 2 15.64 22.92 -59.19
CA GLY A 2 16.67 23.86 -59.42
C GLY A 2 16.87 24.54 -58.10
N VAL A 3 18.08 24.54 -57.63
CA VAL A 3 19.11 25.60 -57.66
C VAL A 3 19.00 26.57 -56.48
N VAL A 4 19.83 26.38 -55.44
CA VAL A 4 21.03 27.16 -55.08
C VAL A 4 20.80 28.69 -54.91
N MET A 5 21.08 29.24 -53.75
CA MET A 5 22.10 30.32 -53.73
C MET A 5 22.58 30.68 -52.31
N SER A 6 23.83 30.44 -52.14
CA SER A 6 24.77 30.98 -51.14
C SER A 6 24.86 32.49 -51.22
N LYS A 7 25.05 33.19 -50.09
CA LYS A 7 25.79 34.47 -50.10
C LYS A 7 26.52 34.69 -48.77
N ARG A 8 27.84 34.57 -48.85
CA ARG A 8 28.83 35.17 -47.96
C ARG A 8 28.97 36.63 -48.29
N ILE A 9 29.29 37.42 -47.31
CA ILE A 9 30.16 38.64 -47.36
C ILE A 9 30.48 38.92 -45.86
N SER A 10 31.61 38.75 -45.33
CA SER A 10 32.98 39.36 -45.43
C SER A 10 33.06 40.74 -44.76
N SER A 11 33.71 40.72 -43.63
CA SER A 11 34.90 41.42 -43.10
C SER A 11 34.95 42.94 -43.01
N ARG A 12 35.72 43.32 -42.00
CA ARG A 12 36.50 44.56 -41.71
C ARG A 12 35.78 45.52 -40.77
N GLY A 13 36.34 46.03 -39.72
CA GLY A 13 37.74 46.08 -39.26
C GLY A 13 37.88 47.28 -38.36
N LEU A 14 38.91 47.22 -37.55
CA LEU A 14 39.65 48.30 -36.93
C LEU A 14 39.17 48.91 -35.59
N SER A 15 39.86 48.51 -34.54
CA SER A 15 40.87 49.29 -33.75
C SER A 15 40.36 50.58 -33.07
N GLY A 16 40.48 50.57 -31.76
CA GLY A 16 40.48 51.80 -30.95
C GLY A 16 40.76 51.50 -29.48
N LEU A 17 41.97 51.62 -29.12
CA LEU A 17 42.66 51.69 -27.84
C LEU A 17 41.93 52.49 -26.75
N THR A 18 42.11 52.02 -25.55
CA THR A 18 42.64 52.69 -24.34
C THR A 18 41.64 52.84 -23.15
N ARG A 19 42.22 52.38 -22.08
CA ARG A 19 42.29 52.89 -20.70
C ARG A 19 41.26 52.48 -19.67
N ARG A 20 41.85 51.71 -18.75
CA ARG A 20 41.77 51.83 -17.28
C ARG A 20 40.40 52.02 -16.66
N GLY A 21 40.06 51.05 -15.84
CA GLY A 21 39.09 51.32 -14.78
C GLY A 21 38.54 50.08 -14.12
N ALA A 22 39.08 49.82 -12.96
CA ALA A 22 38.40 49.17 -11.82
C ALA A 22 37.94 47.71 -11.95
N LEU A 23 38.69 46.85 -11.29
CA LEU A 23 38.24 45.58 -10.76
C LEU A 23 36.99 45.80 -9.85
N CYS A 24 35.87 45.37 -10.31
CA CYS A 24 34.78 45.02 -9.41
C CYS A 24 34.64 43.51 -9.44
N ILE A 25 35.22 42.84 -8.46
CA ILE A 25 35.00 41.42 -8.18
C ILE A 25 33.60 41.34 -7.56
N SER A 26 32.61 41.14 -8.40
CA SER A 26 31.27 40.71 -7.94
C SER A 26 31.33 39.21 -7.72
N ALA A 27 31.54 38.83 -6.46
CA ALA A 27 31.33 37.46 -6.01
C ALA A 27 29.83 37.16 -6.09
N VAL A 28 29.38 36.57 -7.18
CA VAL A 28 28.08 35.95 -7.26
C VAL A 28 28.17 34.67 -6.43
N ALA A 29 27.69 34.75 -5.18
CA ALA A 29 27.44 33.58 -4.37
C ALA A 29 26.30 32.81 -5.05
N GLY A 30 26.65 31.81 -5.83
CA GLY A 30 25.71 30.84 -6.36
C GLY A 30 25.14 30.02 -5.21
N ILE A 31 23.98 30.39 -4.75
CA ILE A 31 23.16 29.52 -3.89
C ILE A 31 22.73 28.38 -4.80
N THR A 32 23.46 27.28 -4.78
CA THR A 32 23.00 26.00 -5.30
C THR A 32 21.86 25.54 -4.40
N ALA A 33 20.64 25.87 -4.79
CA ALA A 33 19.46 25.25 -4.21
C ALA A 33 19.55 23.76 -4.49
N LEU A 34 19.94 22.98 -3.48
CA LEU A 34 19.79 21.54 -3.48
C LEU A 34 18.31 21.25 -3.70
N PRO A 35 17.95 20.43 -4.71
CA PRO A 35 16.57 19.98 -4.83
C PRO A 35 16.24 19.27 -3.53
N ALA A 36 15.31 19.83 -2.75
CA ALA A 36 14.74 19.13 -1.62
C ALA A 36 14.17 17.83 -2.18
N LEU A 37 14.83 16.70 -1.85
CA LEU A 37 14.25 15.39 -2.08
C LEU A 37 12.92 15.40 -1.29
N HIS A 38 11.84 15.61 -1.99
CA HIS A 38 10.51 15.38 -1.45
C HIS A 38 10.41 13.87 -1.25
N LEU A 39 10.74 13.45 -0.03
CA LEU A 39 10.35 12.12 0.44
C LEU A 39 8.82 12.12 0.36
N ARG A 40 8.28 11.56 -0.72
CA ARG A 40 6.86 11.31 -0.84
C ARG A 40 6.54 10.31 0.27
N ALA A 41 6.03 10.81 1.39
CA ALA A 41 5.42 9.95 2.37
C ALA A 41 4.33 9.17 1.62
N MET A 42 4.45 7.84 1.59
CA MET A 42 3.41 6.99 1.03
C MET A 42 2.14 7.28 1.85
N GLU A 43 1.08 7.75 1.18
CA GLU A 43 -0.19 7.93 1.86
C GLU A 43 -0.66 6.56 2.37
N PRO A 44 -1.07 6.47 3.64
CA PRO A 44 -1.53 5.22 4.20
C PRO A 44 -2.73 4.68 3.42
N ILE A 45 -2.75 3.39 3.15
CA ILE A 45 -3.79 2.71 2.38
C ILE A 45 -5.02 2.47 3.26
N PRO A 46 -6.19 3.07 2.92
CA PRO A 46 -7.43 2.76 3.63
C PRO A 46 -7.86 1.32 3.34
N ILE A 47 -7.96 0.51 4.38
CA ILE A 47 -8.27 -0.92 4.28
C ILE A 47 -9.50 -1.28 5.11
N ALA A 48 -10.42 -2.02 4.50
CA ALA A 48 -11.59 -2.55 5.18
C ALA A 48 -11.37 -4.01 5.60
N LEU A 49 -11.65 -4.30 6.88
CA LEU A 49 -11.57 -5.64 7.46
C LEU A 49 -12.86 -5.94 8.21
N PRO A 50 -13.91 -6.43 7.54
CA PRO A 50 -15.07 -6.98 8.22
C PRO A 50 -14.64 -8.22 9.02
N ASN A 51 -15.41 -8.52 10.09
CA ASN A 51 -15.15 -9.70 10.89
C ASN A 51 -15.15 -10.95 10.01
N PHE A 52 -14.19 -11.83 10.25
CA PHE A 52 -14.12 -13.10 9.56
C PHE A 52 -15.39 -13.92 9.87
N ILE A 53 -15.91 -14.55 8.84
CA ILE A 53 -17.13 -15.37 8.96
C ILE A 53 -16.80 -16.62 9.77
N ALA A 54 -17.53 -16.84 10.83
CA ALA A 54 -17.45 -18.07 11.59
C ALA A 54 -18.24 -19.18 10.89
N GLY A 55 -17.60 -20.29 10.56
CA GLY A 55 -18.27 -21.45 9.96
C GLY A 55 -19.26 -22.14 10.90
N ASN A 56 -19.13 -21.94 12.21
CA ASN A 56 -20.07 -22.33 13.23
C ASN A 56 -19.93 -21.43 14.47
N PRO A 57 -20.92 -21.40 15.39
CA PRO A 57 -20.87 -20.55 16.59
C PRO A 57 -19.66 -20.80 17.50
N ALA A 58 -19.15 -22.03 17.54
CA ALA A 58 -18.01 -22.40 18.41
C ALA A 58 -16.69 -21.73 18.02
N VAL A 59 -16.58 -21.17 16.82
CA VAL A 59 -15.39 -20.43 16.36
C VAL A 59 -15.64 -18.94 16.15
N ALA A 60 -16.78 -18.41 16.60
CA ALA A 60 -17.14 -17.01 16.40
C ALA A 60 -16.16 -16.06 17.11
N GLU A 61 -15.84 -16.32 18.37
CA GLU A 61 -14.88 -15.53 19.14
C GLU A 61 -13.48 -15.61 18.52
N LEU A 62 -13.10 -16.80 18.02
CA LEU A 62 -11.82 -17.00 17.37
C LEU A 62 -11.72 -16.20 16.06
N ALA A 63 -12.80 -16.19 15.28
CA ALA A 63 -12.86 -15.40 14.04
C ALA A 63 -12.73 -13.90 14.31
N SER A 64 -13.40 -13.39 15.35
CA SER A 64 -13.27 -12.00 15.79
C SER A 64 -11.85 -11.69 16.25
N SER A 65 -11.26 -12.53 17.10
CA SER A 65 -9.90 -12.35 17.60
C SER A 65 -8.85 -12.35 16.49
N ILE A 66 -8.99 -13.21 15.48
CA ILE A 66 -8.12 -13.21 14.30
C ILE A 66 -8.24 -11.88 13.56
N THR A 67 -9.45 -11.38 13.31
CA THR A 67 -9.67 -10.09 12.64
C THR A 67 -9.06 -8.93 13.42
N GLU A 68 -9.24 -8.90 14.74
CA GLU A 68 -8.66 -7.86 15.60
C GLU A 68 -7.14 -7.84 15.55
N ILE A 69 -6.48 -9.01 15.60
CA ILE A 69 -5.02 -9.10 15.52
C ILE A 69 -4.52 -8.61 14.15
N ILE A 70 -5.17 -9.03 13.05
CA ILE A 70 -4.80 -8.56 11.71
C ILE A 70 -4.95 -7.05 11.62
N THR A 71 -6.07 -6.51 12.10
CA THR A 71 -6.33 -5.07 12.12
C THR A 71 -5.26 -4.30 12.90
N ALA A 72 -4.91 -4.80 14.10
CA ALA A 72 -3.87 -4.20 14.94
C ALA A 72 -2.48 -4.23 14.27
N ASN A 73 -2.12 -5.35 13.64
CA ASN A 73 -0.84 -5.49 12.93
C ASN A 73 -0.74 -4.52 11.77
N LEU A 74 -1.76 -4.46 10.91
CA LEU A 74 -1.78 -3.56 9.77
C LEU A 74 -1.75 -2.10 10.19
N LYS A 75 -2.51 -1.73 11.23
CA LYS A 75 -2.47 -0.38 11.81
C LYS A 75 -1.07 -0.03 12.35
N ARG A 76 -0.43 -0.95 13.07
CA ARG A 76 0.91 -0.77 13.66
C ARG A 76 1.99 -0.55 12.61
N SER A 77 1.85 -1.10 11.41
CA SER A 77 2.81 -0.87 10.32
C SER A 77 2.89 0.58 9.85
N GLY A 78 1.88 1.40 10.14
CA GLY A 78 1.80 2.80 9.69
C GLY A 78 1.47 2.97 8.21
N LEU A 79 1.41 1.89 7.43
CA LEU A 79 1.12 1.92 5.99
C LEU A 79 -0.37 1.72 5.68
N PHE A 80 -1.15 1.30 6.67
CA PHE A 80 -2.58 1.05 6.51
C PHE A 80 -3.40 1.82 7.53
N VAL A 81 -4.56 2.28 7.08
CA VAL A 81 -5.60 2.88 7.93
C VAL A 81 -6.83 1.97 7.89
N PRO A 82 -7.03 1.10 8.90
CA PRO A 82 -8.25 0.33 9.00
C PRO A 82 -9.48 1.23 9.13
N ILE A 83 -10.48 0.97 8.30
CA ILE A 83 -11.76 1.70 8.32
C ILE A 83 -12.63 1.10 9.41
N ASP A 84 -13.33 1.96 10.16
CA ASP A 84 -14.24 1.52 11.21
C ASP A 84 -15.37 0.67 10.63
N GLN A 85 -15.59 -0.50 11.23
CA GLN A 85 -16.64 -1.44 10.82
C GLN A 85 -18.06 -0.85 10.94
N ALA A 86 -18.25 0.12 11.82
CA ALA A 86 -19.53 0.83 11.94
C ALA A 86 -19.91 1.62 10.67
N GLY A 87 -18.92 1.96 9.85
CA GLY A 87 -19.13 2.65 8.57
C GLY A 87 -19.35 1.71 7.37
N PHE A 88 -19.34 0.41 7.54
CA PHE A 88 -19.51 -0.53 6.42
C PHE A 88 -20.95 -0.55 5.91
N ILE A 89 -21.10 -0.34 4.60
CA ILE A 89 -22.39 -0.36 3.90
C ILE A 89 -22.79 -1.80 3.63
N GLU A 90 -21.88 -2.58 3.03
CA GLU A 90 -22.08 -4.00 2.76
C GLU A 90 -21.71 -4.85 3.97
N LYS A 91 -22.55 -5.85 4.29
CA LYS A 91 -22.23 -6.89 5.25
C LYS A 91 -21.81 -8.16 4.52
N ILE A 92 -20.57 -8.57 4.70
CA ILE A 92 -20.04 -9.81 4.11
C ILE A 92 -20.61 -11.01 4.89
N THR A 93 -21.53 -11.73 4.27
CA THR A 93 -22.18 -12.92 4.86
C THR A 93 -21.73 -14.23 4.23
N SER A 94 -21.08 -14.17 3.07
CA SER A 94 -20.53 -15.34 2.37
C SER A 94 -19.08 -15.09 1.99
N PHE A 95 -18.22 -16.06 2.29
CA PHE A 95 -16.80 -16.01 1.93
C PHE A 95 -16.58 -16.13 0.41
N ASP A 96 -17.49 -16.84 -0.28
CA ASP A 96 -17.35 -17.11 -1.72
C ASP A 96 -17.99 -16.04 -2.60
N ALA A 97 -18.74 -15.11 -2.01
CA ALA A 97 -19.33 -14.00 -2.73
C ALA A 97 -18.26 -12.98 -3.18
N ILE A 98 -18.47 -12.41 -4.36
CA ILE A 98 -17.69 -11.27 -4.83
C ILE A 98 -18.25 -10.03 -4.12
N PRO A 99 -17.38 -9.21 -3.49
CA PRO A 99 -17.82 -7.99 -2.81
C PRO A 99 -18.45 -6.98 -3.78
N HIS A 100 -19.41 -6.21 -3.27
CA HIS A 100 -20.00 -5.12 -4.02
C HIS A 100 -19.08 -3.90 -3.99
N TYR A 101 -18.10 -3.85 -4.88
CA TYR A 101 -17.02 -2.85 -4.86
C TYR A 101 -17.49 -1.40 -4.79
N ALA A 102 -18.71 -1.08 -5.28
CA ALA A 102 -19.26 0.26 -5.22
C ALA A 102 -19.46 0.74 -3.78
N ASP A 103 -19.94 -0.13 -2.90
CA ASP A 103 -20.19 0.18 -1.49
C ASP A 103 -18.89 0.41 -0.72
N TRP A 104 -17.85 -0.36 -1.04
CA TRP A 104 -16.53 -0.20 -0.45
C TRP A 104 -15.82 1.05 -0.95
N ARG A 105 -15.99 1.41 -2.23
CA ARG A 105 -15.48 2.68 -2.77
C ARG A 105 -16.17 3.90 -2.15
N ALA A 106 -17.46 3.79 -1.84
CA ALA A 106 -18.23 4.88 -1.22
C ALA A 106 -17.69 5.26 0.17
N ILE A 107 -17.05 4.33 0.87
CA ILE A 107 -16.39 4.58 2.17
C ILE A 107 -14.87 4.78 2.02
N ASN A 108 -14.38 5.04 0.81
CA ASN A 108 -12.98 5.27 0.46
C ASN A 108 -12.05 4.08 0.76
N ALA A 109 -12.54 2.84 0.82
CA ALA A 109 -11.67 1.68 0.92
C ALA A 109 -10.90 1.48 -0.40
N GLN A 110 -9.58 1.29 -0.30
CA GLN A 110 -8.75 0.91 -1.43
C GLN A 110 -8.52 -0.60 -1.46
N ALA A 111 -8.44 -1.22 -0.30
CA ALA A 111 -8.33 -2.66 -0.14
C ALA A 111 -9.41 -3.20 0.79
N LEU A 112 -9.84 -4.44 0.53
CA LEU A 112 -10.78 -5.16 1.38
C LEU A 112 -10.23 -6.56 1.66
N VAL A 113 -10.29 -6.99 2.91
CA VAL A 113 -9.94 -8.35 3.32
C VAL A 113 -11.20 -9.04 3.82
N THR A 114 -11.59 -10.11 3.16
CA THR A 114 -12.67 -11.00 3.62
C THR A 114 -12.07 -12.30 4.12
N GLY A 115 -12.66 -12.90 5.14
CA GLY A 115 -12.14 -14.14 5.70
C GLY A 115 -13.20 -15.06 6.27
N ARG A 116 -12.79 -16.32 6.49
CA ARG A 116 -13.60 -17.35 7.10
C ARG A 116 -12.76 -18.19 8.03
N VAL A 117 -13.32 -18.53 9.19
CA VAL A 117 -12.73 -19.50 10.13
C VAL A 117 -13.71 -20.68 10.30
N ALA A 118 -13.20 -21.88 10.14
CA ALA A 118 -14.00 -23.11 10.29
C ALA A 118 -13.22 -24.14 11.10
N ARG A 119 -13.95 -24.90 11.95
CA ARG A 119 -13.38 -26.04 12.65
C ARG A 119 -13.38 -27.25 11.74
N GLN A 120 -12.25 -27.97 11.73
CA GLN A 120 -12.09 -29.19 10.97
C GLN A 120 -12.49 -30.41 11.81
N PRO A 121 -12.84 -31.55 11.18
CA PRO A 121 -13.18 -32.77 11.90
C PRO A 121 -12.05 -33.30 12.79
N ASP A 122 -10.80 -33.02 12.46
CA ASP A 122 -9.61 -33.38 13.23
C ASP A 122 -9.31 -32.44 14.42
N GLY A 123 -10.22 -31.50 14.70
CA GLY A 123 -10.10 -30.53 15.78
C GLY A 123 -9.27 -29.28 15.46
N ARG A 124 -8.59 -29.25 14.32
CA ARG A 124 -7.88 -28.05 13.83
C ARG A 124 -8.87 -26.97 13.39
N ILE A 125 -8.34 -25.76 13.25
CA ILE A 125 -9.04 -24.66 12.59
C ILE A 125 -8.46 -24.44 11.20
N ALA A 126 -9.32 -24.10 10.24
CA ALA A 126 -8.96 -23.57 8.95
C ALA A 126 -9.35 -22.09 8.91
N ALA A 127 -8.38 -21.22 8.72
CA ALA A 127 -8.61 -19.80 8.48
C ALA A 127 -8.26 -19.49 7.02
N ALA A 128 -9.22 -19.02 6.27
CA ALA A 128 -9.06 -18.61 4.88
C ALA A 128 -9.30 -17.12 4.75
N PHE A 129 -8.54 -16.44 3.89
CA PHE A 129 -8.77 -15.05 3.57
C PHE A 129 -8.70 -14.80 2.07
N ARG A 130 -9.31 -13.72 1.63
CA ARG A 130 -9.19 -13.15 0.29
C ARG A 130 -8.90 -11.67 0.41
N LEU A 131 -7.99 -11.19 -0.42
CA LEU A 131 -7.61 -9.79 -0.53
C LEU A 131 -8.13 -9.25 -1.86
N TRP A 132 -8.81 -8.12 -1.81
CA TRP A 132 -9.45 -7.49 -2.94
C TRP A 132 -8.90 -6.08 -3.16
N ASP A 133 -8.61 -5.75 -4.40
CA ASP A 133 -8.42 -4.37 -4.84
C ASP A 133 -9.80 -3.76 -5.13
N VAL A 134 -10.21 -2.85 -4.27
CA VAL A 134 -11.53 -2.21 -4.37
C VAL A 134 -11.57 -1.22 -5.55
N VAL A 135 -10.45 -0.56 -5.82
CA VAL A 135 -10.34 0.41 -6.92
C VAL A 135 -10.37 -0.29 -8.27
N GLY A 136 -9.52 -1.31 -8.42
CA GLY A 136 -9.43 -2.12 -9.63
C GLY A 136 -10.56 -3.13 -9.80
N GLY A 137 -11.33 -3.43 -8.75
CA GLY A 137 -12.42 -4.40 -8.79
C GLY A 137 -11.95 -5.83 -9.03
N THR A 138 -10.79 -6.22 -8.47
CA THR A 138 -10.18 -7.53 -8.69
C THR A 138 -9.70 -8.18 -7.40
N GLN A 139 -9.62 -9.50 -7.40
CA GLN A 139 -9.00 -10.23 -6.31
C GLN A 139 -7.48 -10.27 -6.49
N LEU A 140 -6.74 -9.75 -5.51
CA LEU A 140 -5.28 -9.74 -5.50
C LEU A 140 -4.67 -11.04 -5.00
N GLY A 141 -5.41 -11.79 -4.18
CA GLY A 141 -4.94 -13.06 -3.66
C GLY A 141 -5.87 -13.64 -2.61
N GLY A 142 -5.50 -14.80 -2.12
CA GLY A 142 -6.22 -15.48 -1.04
C GLY A 142 -5.53 -16.80 -0.73
N GLN A 143 -5.54 -17.18 0.54
CA GLN A 143 -4.95 -18.43 1.01
C GLN A 143 -5.75 -19.00 2.19
N GLN A 144 -5.50 -20.26 2.47
CA GLN A 144 -6.08 -20.96 3.61
C GLN A 144 -4.95 -21.60 4.42
N TYR A 145 -5.03 -21.43 5.73
CA TYR A 145 -4.07 -21.96 6.69
C TYR A 145 -4.77 -22.88 7.67
N PHE A 146 -4.05 -23.89 8.13
CA PHE A 146 -4.53 -24.82 9.14
C PHE A 146 -3.66 -24.75 10.38
N SER A 147 -4.27 -24.72 11.56
CA SER A 147 -3.55 -24.72 12.83
C SER A 147 -4.42 -25.35 13.94
N ARG A 148 -3.78 -25.55 15.09
CA ARG A 148 -4.51 -25.88 16.33
C ARG A 148 -5.22 -24.60 16.83
N PRO A 149 -6.35 -24.74 17.51
CA PRO A 149 -7.11 -23.57 17.99
C PRO A 149 -6.28 -22.67 18.94
N ASP A 150 -5.41 -23.24 19.74
CA ASP A 150 -4.51 -22.52 20.65
C ASP A 150 -3.44 -21.67 19.92
N ASN A 151 -3.14 -21.98 18.67
CA ASN A 151 -2.11 -21.29 17.87
C ASN A 151 -2.71 -20.33 16.82
N PHE A 152 -3.92 -19.83 17.04
CA PHE A 152 -4.61 -18.94 16.09
C PHE A 152 -3.89 -17.60 15.87
N ARG A 153 -3.17 -17.11 16.88
CA ARG A 153 -2.40 -15.86 16.78
C ARG A 153 -1.37 -15.92 15.66
N ARG A 154 -0.68 -17.04 15.54
CA ARG A 154 0.30 -17.26 14.48
C ARG A 154 -0.36 -17.17 13.09
N ILE A 155 -1.55 -17.74 12.91
CA ILE A 155 -2.28 -17.61 11.64
C ILE A 155 -2.59 -16.14 11.36
N ALA A 156 -3.04 -15.38 12.36
CA ALA A 156 -3.34 -13.97 12.19
C ALA A 156 -2.10 -13.17 11.75
N HIS A 157 -0.93 -13.46 12.31
CA HIS A 157 0.33 -12.83 11.90
C HIS A 157 0.71 -13.21 10.48
N ILE A 158 0.65 -14.49 10.09
CA ILE A 158 0.92 -14.95 8.71
C ILE A 158 -0.02 -14.27 7.71
N ILE A 159 -1.31 -14.14 8.03
CA ILE A 159 -2.27 -13.44 7.16
C ILE A 159 -1.90 -11.95 7.04
N SER A 160 -1.51 -11.31 8.16
CA SER A 160 -1.06 -9.91 8.14
C SER A 160 0.15 -9.72 7.25
N ASP A 161 1.13 -10.63 7.32
CA ASP A 161 2.33 -10.64 6.48
C ASP A 161 1.96 -10.75 4.99
N GLN A 162 1.07 -11.67 4.64
CA GLN A 162 0.64 -11.86 3.26
C GLN A 162 -0.11 -10.63 2.71
N ILE A 163 -0.95 -9.99 3.51
CA ILE A 163 -1.64 -8.76 3.12
C ILE A 163 -0.62 -7.64 2.89
N TYR A 164 0.30 -7.48 3.85
CA TYR A 164 1.35 -6.47 3.78
C TYR A 164 2.20 -6.63 2.50
N GLU A 165 2.73 -7.82 2.26
CA GLU A 165 3.58 -8.12 1.09
C GLU A 165 2.85 -7.90 -0.23
N ARG A 166 1.58 -8.31 -0.31
CA ARG A 166 0.78 -8.16 -1.54
C ARG A 166 0.47 -6.70 -1.88
N LEU A 167 0.25 -5.86 -0.89
CA LEU A 167 -0.12 -4.46 -1.10
C LEU A 167 1.08 -3.53 -1.21
N THR A 168 2.21 -3.86 -0.55
CA THR A 168 3.38 -2.99 -0.52
C THR A 168 4.53 -3.46 -1.39
N GLY A 169 4.56 -4.76 -1.74
CA GLY A 169 5.69 -5.40 -2.40
C GLY A 169 6.92 -5.59 -1.51
N GLY A 170 6.84 -5.17 -0.25
CA GLY A 170 7.92 -5.29 0.74
C GLY A 170 7.82 -6.58 1.56
N LYS A 171 8.93 -7.02 2.14
CA LYS A 171 8.90 -8.10 3.12
C LYS A 171 8.31 -7.61 4.43
N SER A 172 7.46 -8.43 5.04
CA SER A 172 6.86 -8.18 6.35
C SER A 172 7.59 -8.96 7.45
N TYR A 173 7.23 -8.70 8.70
CA TYR A 173 7.92 -9.25 9.88
C TYR A 173 6.98 -9.47 11.09
N PHE A 174 5.66 -9.53 10.85
CA PHE A 174 4.71 -9.74 11.95
C PHE A 174 4.81 -11.14 12.56
N GLU A 175 5.23 -12.15 11.79
CA GLU A 175 5.43 -13.51 12.31
C GLU A 175 6.63 -13.56 13.28
N THR A 176 7.65 -12.72 13.10
CA THR A 176 8.86 -12.71 13.93
C THR A 176 8.58 -12.18 15.34
N ASP A 177 7.61 -11.31 15.52
CA ASP A 177 7.19 -10.76 16.82
C ASP A 177 6.37 -11.78 17.67
N ALA A 178 5.99 -12.92 17.07
CA ALA A 178 5.21 -13.97 17.74
C ALA A 178 6.07 -15.08 18.37
N ALA A 179 7.38 -14.91 18.46
CA ALA A 179 8.25 -15.82 19.18
C ALA A 179 7.98 -15.73 20.70
N PRO A 180 7.94 -16.87 21.41
CA PRO A 180 7.57 -16.97 22.82
C PRO A 180 8.51 -16.23 23.75
#